data_973000e736f4ae1a5b61efe27ce91915
#
_entry.id   973000e736f4ae1a5b61efe27ce91915
#
_cell.length_a   1.000
_cell.length_b   1.000
_cell.length_c   1.000
_cell.angle_alpha   90.00
_cell.angle_beta   90.00
_cell.angle_gamma   90.00
#
_symmetry.space_group_name_H-M   'P 1'
#
loop_
_entity.id
_entity.type
_entity.pdbx_description
1 polymer ?
#
loop_
_entity_poly.entity_id
_entity_poly.type
_entity_poly.pdbx_seq_one_letter_code
_entity_poly.pdbx_strand_id
1 'polypeptide(L)'
;MNKHLPPWLARNTVAVRVVLVLTLLVGLAYPLVLTAAAQVPGLTGRAEGSRVTGADGKGAGSSLIGQSFTDAKGEPLTRYFQSRPSNAGTGYDGAASGAGNQGPESVVDAEDKPSLLTLVCGRSKAVGELEGVDGARPFCTPDGVGAVLGVFREDGTTGRVTRVVSLNQACPAKPFRSTYKGVDVECATSGADYGRALTVPVRGDAPADPKVPADAVTASASGLDPHISPAYAKLQAPRVARERGADTDAVRELISEHTTGRSLGVLGEPGVNVVKLNIALDRAYPVKSSSSSQQGA
;
A
#
# COMPACT_ATOMS: atom_id res chain seq x y z
N MET A 1 -67.31 -11.10 -23.39
CA MET A 1 -66.64 -12.43 -23.55
C MET A 1 -65.27 -12.37 -22.93
N ASN A 2 -65.15 -12.77 -21.65
CA ASN A 2 -63.87 -12.90 -20.98
C ASN A 2 -63.25 -14.25 -21.44
N LYS A 3 -62.38 -14.22 -22.44
CA LYS A 3 -61.56 -15.38 -22.83
C LYS A 3 -60.59 -15.63 -21.69
N HIS A 4 -60.87 -16.62 -20.84
CA HIS A 4 -59.92 -17.08 -19.84
C HIS A 4 -58.74 -17.70 -20.59
N LEU A 5 -57.59 -17.02 -20.50
CA LEU A 5 -56.34 -17.56 -21.02
C LEU A 5 -56.02 -18.88 -20.31
N PRO A 6 -55.44 -19.87 -21.01
CA PRO A 6 -54.96 -21.09 -20.36
C PRO A 6 -54.08 -20.78 -19.18
N PRO A 7 -54.11 -21.54 -18.07
CA PRO A 7 -53.38 -21.23 -16.84
C PRO A 7 -51.87 -20.96 -17.03
N TRP A 8 -51.22 -21.71 -17.94
CA TRP A 8 -49.83 -21.50 -18.27
C TRP A 8 -49.57 -20.16 -18.95
N LEU A 9 -50.45 -19.73 -19.85
CA LEU A 9 -50.33 -18.47 -20.55
C LEU A 9 -50.63 -17.30 -19.62
N ALA A 10 -51.60 -17.44 -18.73
CA ALA A 10 -51.91 -16.44 -17.71
C ALA A 10 -50.69 -16.21 -16.76
N ARG A 11 -50.03 -17.30 -16.30
CA ARG A 11 -48.82 -17.21 -15.46
C ARG A 11 -47.66 -16.55 -16.18
N ASN A 12 -47.40 -16.95 -17.44
CA ASN A 12 -46.34 -16.34 -18.24
C ASN A 12 -46.61 -14.84 -18.52
N THR A 13 -47.86 -14.45 -18.77
CA THR A 13 -48.24 -13.05 -18.95
C THR A 13 -47.98 -12.22 -17.69
N VAL A 14 -48.30 -12.77 -16.52
CA VAL A 14 -47.97 -12.10 -15.22
C VAL A 14 -46.45 -11.98 -15.05
N ALA A 15 -45.70 -13.05 -15.31
CA ALA A 15 -44.23 -13.04 -15.23
C ALA A 15 -43.64 -11.96 -16.18
N VAL A 16 -44.06 -11.91 -17.42
CA VAL A 16 -43.63 -10.88 -18.40
C VAL A 16 -43.94 -9.49 -17.90
N ARG A 17 -45.15 -9.24 -17.36
CA ARG A 17 -45.50 -7.93 -16.80
C ARG A 17 -44.62 -7.55 -15.64
N VAL A 18 -44.37 -8.46 -14.73
CA VAL A 18 -43.45 -8.21 -13.58
C VAL A 18 -42.06 -7.88 -14.07
N VAL A 19 -41.51 -8.65 -15.01
CA VAL A 19 -40.20 -8.37 -15.59
C VAL A 19 -40.15 -7.00 -16.25
N LEU A 20 -41.16 -6.66 -17.07
CA LEU A 20 -41.23 -5.34 -17.73
C LEU A 20 -41.32 -4.19 -16.73
N VAL A 21 -42.15 -4.33 -15.68
CA VAL A 21 -42.28 -3.30 -14.62
C VAL A 21 -40.95 -3.15 -13.88
N LEU A 22 -40.32 -4.26 -13.47
CA LEU A 22 -39.04 -4.20 -12.78
C LEU A 22 -37.93 -3.63 -13.70
N THR A 23 -37.92 -3.99 -14.97
CA THR A 23 -36.98 -3.43 -15.96
C THR A 23 -37.15 -1.90 -16.10
N LEU A 24 -38.38 -1.43 -16.17
CA LEU A 24 -38.64 0.01 -16.21
C LEU A 24 -38.26 0.72 -14.91
N LEU A 25 -38.61 0.14 -13.77
CA LEU A 25 -38.30 0.76 -12.47
C LEU A 25 -36.79 0.74 -12.16
N VAL A 26 -36.16 -0.43 -12.26
CA VAL A 26 -34.78 -0.61 -11.83
C VAL A 26 -33.78 -0.31 -12.96
N GLY A 27 -34.16 -0.63 -14.23
CA GLY A 27 -33.30 -0.43 -15.39
C GLY A 27 -33.38 0.97 -16.00
N LEU A 28 -34.47 1.71 -15.79
CA LEU A 28 -34.63 3.04 -16.40
C LEU A 28 -34.89 4.12 -15.33
N ALA A 29 -36.00 4.02 -14.57
CA ALA A 29 -36.38 5.06 -13.64
C ALA A 29 -35.32 5.30 -12.54
N TYR A 30 -34.83 4.26 -11.91
CA TYR A 30 -33.81 4.35 -10.86
C TYR A 30 -32.50 4.98 -11.36
N PRO A 31 -31.85 4.54 -12.47
CA PRO A 31 -30.66 5.20 -13.00
C PRO A 31 -30.88 6.67 -13.38
N LEU A 32 -32.04 7.00 -13.96
CA LEU A 32 -32.35 8.39 -14.31
C LEU A 32 -32.50 9.28 -13.07
N VAL A 33 -33.15 8.80 -12.01
CA VAL A 33 -33.26 9.52 -10.74
C VAL A 33 -31.89 9.75 -10.13
N LEU A 34 -31.01 8.71 -10.11
CA LEU A 34 -29.64 8.86 -9.60
C LEU A 34 -28.82 9.82 -10.45
N THR A 35 -28.95 9.77 -11.77
CA THR A 35 -28.27 10.70 -12.69
C THR A 35 -28.72 12.14 -12.44
N ALA A 36 -30.01 12.36 -12.25
CA ALA A 36 -30.55 13.69 -11.92
C ALA A 36 -30.04 14.16 -10.53
N ALA A 37 -30.02 13.29 -9.54
CA ALA A 37 -29.47 13.61 -8.21
C ALA A 37 -27.97 13.94 -8.28
N ALA A 38 -27.19 13.27 -9.14
CA ALA A 38 -25.78 13.52 -9.35
C ALA A 38 -25.47 14.92 -9.91
N GLN A 39 -26.46 15.58 -10.55
CA GLN A 39 -26.31 16.96 -11.07
C GLN A 39 -26.55 18.03 -9.99
N VAL A 40 -26.98 17.66 -8.80
CA VAL A 40 -27.20 18.63 -7.71
C VAL A 40 -25.83 19.27 -7.31
N PRO A 41 -25.78 20.62 -7.18
CA PRO A 41 -24.56 21.30 -6.74
C PRO A 41 -24.02 20.70 -5.43
N GLY A 42 -22.73 20.41 -5.40
CA GLY A 42 -22.05 19.73 -4.27
C GLY A 42 -22.00 18.20 -4.38
N LEU A 43 -22.79 17.55 -5.22
CA LEU A 43 -22.72 16.12 -5.52
C LEU A 43 -21.99 15.84 -6.84
N THR A 44 -22.03 16.76 -7.80
CA THR A 44 -21.44 16.60 -9.13
C THR A 44 -19.96 16.17 -9.09
N GLY A 45 -19.13 16.84 -8.30
CA GLY A 45 -17.71 16.49 -8.21
C GLY A 45 -17.47 15.06 -7.70
N ARG A 46 -18.33 14.57 -6.80
CA ARG A 46 -18.26 13.17 -6.32
C ARG A 46 -18.75 12.20 -7.38
N ALA A 47 -19.81 12.55 -8.08
CA ALA A 47 -20.36 11.75 -9.18
C ALA A 47 -19.38 11.62 -10.35
N GLU A 48 -18.56 12.64 -10.59
CA GLU A 48 -17.51 12.68 -11.62
C GLU A 48 -16.17 12.05 -11.17
N GLY A 49 -16.14 11.34 -10.04
CA GLY A 49 -14.98 10.61 -9.55
C GLY A 49 -14.02 11.45 -8.72
N SER A 50 -14.49 12.53 -8.08
CA SER A 50 -13.69 13.37 -7.16
C SER A 50 -12.35 13.81 -7.77
N ARG A 51 -12.39 14.25 -9.03
CA ARG A 51 -11.20 14.66 -9.79
C ARG A 51 -10.48 15.81 -9.11
N VAL A 52 -9.16 15.80 -9.17
CA VAL A 52 -8.30 16.86 -8.67
C VAL A 52 -7.50 17.48 -9.81
N THR A 53 -7.27 18.79 -9.70
CA THR A 53 -6.53 19.57 -10.68
C THR A 53 -5.15 19.90 -10.13
N GLY A 54 -4.11 19.60 -10.89
CA GLY A 54 -2.72 19.90 -10.57
C GLY A 54 -2.42 21.40 -10.46
N ALA A 55 -1.21 21.74 -10.09
CA ALA A 55 -0.75 23.12 -10.03
C ALA A 55 -0.66 23.77 -11.43
N ASP A 56 -0.51 22.97 -12.47
CA ASP A 56 -0.49 23.36 -13.88
C ASP A 56 -1.87 23.58 -14.52
N GLY A 57 -2.96 23.41 -13.74
CA GLY A 57 -4.33 23.53 -14.19
C GLY A 57 -4.86 22.29 -14.94
N LYS A 58 -4.06 21.23 -15.11
CA LYS A 58 -4.49 19.98 -15.76
C LYS A 58 -5.03 18.98 -14.74
N GLY A 59 -5.79 18.00 -15.22
CA GLY A 59 -6.26 16.91 -14.38
C GLY A 59 -5.08 16.11 -13.81
N ALA A 60 -5.04 15.97 -12.48
CA ALA A 60 -3.98 15.26 -11.75
C ALA A 60 -4.45 13.90 -11.19
N GLY A 61 -5.67 13.47 -11.50
CA GLY A 61 -6.24 12.21 -11.03
C GLY A 61 -7.48 12.39 -10.15
N SER A 62 -7.68 11.48 -9.21
CA SER A 62 -8.79 11.49 -8.25
C SER A 62 -8.27 11.62 -6.82
N SER A 63 -9.00 12.34 -5.97
CA SER A 63 -8.70 12.38 -4.54
C SER A 63 -9.03 11.08 -3.80
N LEU A 64 -9.66 10.13 -4.47
CA LEU A 64 -10.04 8.82 -3.91
C LEU A 64 -9.03 7.72 -4.23
N ILE A 65 -8.13 7.96 -5.18
CA ILE A 65 -7.15 6.98 -5.65
C ILE A 65 -5.75 7.56 -5.44
N GLY A 66 -4.91 6.81 -4.75
CA GLY A 66 -3.51 7.16 -4.56
C GLY A 66 -2.70 7.10 -5.86
N GLN A 67 -1.49 7.57 -5.79
CA GLN A 67 -0.54 7.55 -6.90
C GLN A 67 0.84 7.17 -6.40
N SER A 68 1.61 6.50 -7.24
CA SER A 68 3.05 6.32 -7.01
C SER A 68 3.77 7.62 -7.39
N PHE A 69 4.55 8.15 -6.46
CA PHE A 69 5.42 9.31 -6.72
C PHE A 69 6.85 8.82 -6.96
N THR A 70 7.00 8.01 -7.99
CA THR A 70 8.25 7.37 -8.43
C THR A 70 8.60 7.80 -9.85
N ASP A 71 9.85 7.63 -10.22
CA ASP A 71 10.30 7.79 -11.61
C ASP A 71 9.97 6.55 -12.46
N ALA A 72 10.40 6.56 -13.72
CA ALA A 72 10.18 5.45 -14.67
C ALA A 72 10.91 4.15 -14.28
N LYS A 73 11.87 4.21 -13.35
CA LYS A 73 12.60 3.05 -12.82
C LYS A 73 11.98 2.53 -11.51
N GLY A 74 10.95 3.22 -10.99
CA GLY A 74 10.31 2.91 -9.71
C GLY A 74 11.00 3.55 -8.50
N GLU A 75 12.02 4.39 -8.71
CA GLU A 75 12.71 5.08 -7.63
C GLU A 75 11.89 6.25 -7.09
N PRO A 76 11.87 6.49 -5.77
CA PRO A 76 11.13 7.57 -5.16
C PRO A 76 11.54 8.94 -5.69
N LEU A 77 10.58 9.75 -6.14
CA LEU A 77 10.81 11.16 -6.42
C LEU A 77 10.99 11.91 -5.10
N THR A 78 12.23 12.22 -4.74
CA THR A 78 12.60 12.76 -3.41
C THR A 78 11.92 14.07 -3.06
N ARG A 79 11.51 14.84 -4.06
CA ARG A 79 10.79 16.11 -3.91
C ARG A 79 9.30 15.98 -3.57
N TYR A 80 8.74 14.76 -3.55
CA TYR A 80 7.34 14.49 -3.25
C TYR A 80 7.17 13.61 -2.00
N PHE A 81 6.04 13.77 -1.33
CA PHE A 81 5.59 12.81 -0.34
C PHE A 81 5.29 11.48 -1.03
N GLN A 82 5.82 10.41 -0.47
CA GLN A 82 5.58 9.06 -0.94
C GLN A 82 4.28 8.51 -0.34
N SER A 83 3.54 7.80 -1.15
CA SER A 83 2.36 7.06 -0.73
C SER A 83 2.73 5.76 -0.01
N ARG A 84 1.76 5.08 0.58
CA ARG A 84 1.93 3.71 1.08
C ARG A 84 2.13 2.73 -0.08
N PRO A 85 2.68 1.52 0.14
CA PRO A 85 2.78 0.50 -0.91
C PRO A 85 1.42 0.16 -1.51
N SER A 86 1.39 -0.13 -2.80
CA SER A 86 0.19 -0.61 -3.51
C SER A 86 0.46 -1.98 -4.14
N ASN A 87 -0.53 -2.88 -4.01
CA ASN A 87 -0.53 -4.20 -4.66
C ASN A 87 -1.58 -4.25 -5.80
N ALA A 88 -2.16 -3.11 -6.21
CA ALA A 88 -3.10 -3.03 -7.33
C ALA A 88 -2.34 -2.89 -8.66
N GLY A 89 -2.26 -3.96 -9.42
CA GLY A 89 -1.53 -4.00 -10.70
C GLY A 89 -0.07 -3.57 -10.58
N THR A 90 0.34 -2.61 -11.39
CA THR A 90 1.69 -2.00 -11.33
C THR A 90 1.81 -0.90 -10.26
N GLY A 91 0.82 -0.75 -9.41
CA GLY A 91 0.67 0.27 -8.38
C GLY A 91 -0.47 1.23 -8.67
N TYR A 92 -1.43 1.29 -7.76
CA TYR A 92 -2.61 2.17 -7.82
C TYR A 92 -3.47 2.02 -9.09
N ASP A 93 -3.46 0.85 -9.71
CA ASP A 93 -4.30 0.55 -10.86
C ASP A 93 -5.75 0.30 -10.43
N GLY A 94 -6.64 1.24 -10.77
CA GLY A 94 -8.07 1.16 -10.44
C GLY A 94 -8.79 -0.02 -11.10
N ALA A 95 -8.28 -0.56 -12.20
CA ALA A 95 -8.82 -1.73 -12.87
C ALA A 95 -8.36 -3.05 -12.23
N ALA A 96 -7.28 -3.02 -11.44
CA ALA A 96 -6.72 -4.18 -10.74
C ALA A 96 -6.91 -4.11 -9.21
N SER A 97 -7.82 -3.24 -8.73
CA SER A 97 -8.16 -3.19 -7.31
C SER A 97 -8.83 -4.49 -6.87
N GLY A 98 -8.32 -5.09 -5.81
CA GLY A 98 -8.92 -6.27 -5.21
C GLY A 98 -8.41 -6.41 -3.79
N ALA A 99 -9.32 -6.57 -2.82
CA ALA A 99 -8.93 -6.96 -1.49
C ALA A 99 -8.23 -8.31 -1.56
N GLY A 100 -6.99 -8.37 -1.12
CA GLY A 100 -6.26 -9.62 -1.01
C GLY A 100 -6.99 -10.55 -0.05
N ASN A 101 -7.72 -11.52 -0.60
CA ASN A 101 -8.30 -12.59 0.20
C ASN A 101 -7.22 -13.65 0.44
N GLN A 102 -6.24 -13.29 1.27
CA GLN A 102 -5.09 -14.13 1.57
C GLN A 102 -5.27 -14.77 2.93
N GLY A 103 -5.00 -16.06 3.01
CA GLY A 103 -4.87 -16.78 4.27
C GLY A 103 -3.55 -16.41 4.97
N PRO A 104 -3.22 -17.09 6.10
CA PRO A 104 -1.93 -16.93 6.75
C PRO A 104 -0.79 -17.21 5.76
N GLU A 105 0.09 -16.22 5.54
CA GLU A 105 1.25 -16.38 4.67
C GLU A 105 2.44 -16.98 5.43
N SER A 106 3.29 -17.69 4.68
CA SER A 106 4.60 -18.13 5.19
C SER A 106 5.48 -16.91 5.49
N VAL A 107 6.25 -16.99 6.55
CA VAL A 107 7.31 -16.02 6.85
C VAL A 107 8.64 -16.38 6.16
N VAL A 108 8.66 -17.52 5.45
CA VAL A 108 9.80 -18.00 4.67
C VAL A 108 9.59 -17.59 3.22
N ASP A 109 10.62 -17.04 2.61
CA ASP A 109 10.62 -16.65 1.20
C ASP A 109 10.51 -17.90 0.31
N ALA A 110 9.69 -17.83 -0.74
CA ALA A 110 9.68 -18.81 -1.82
C ALA A 110 10.77 -18.45 -2.85
N GLU A 111 11.11 -19.39 -3.72
CA GLU A 111 12.22 -19.25 -4.68
C GLU A 111 12.08 -18.03 -5.59
N ASP A 112 10.84 -17.70 -5.98
CA ASP A 112 10.49 -16.63 -6.89
C ASP A 112 9.64 -15.51 -6.25
N LYS A 113 9.32 -15.64 -4.96
CA LYS A 113 8.41 -14.70 -4.27
C LYS A 113 8.86 -14.44 -2.84
N PRO A 114 9.26 -13.21 -2.51
CA PRO A 114 9.54 -12.85 -1.12
C PRO A 114 8.28 -12.95 -0.26
N SER A 115 8.44 -13.38 0.98
CA SER A 115 7.37 -13.39 1.99
C SER A 115 6.92 -11.96 2.32
N LEU A 116 5.71 -11.81 2.85
CA LEU A 116 5.25 -10.50 3.34
C LEU A 116 6.20 -9.93 4.40
N LEU A 117 6.78 -10.80 5.25
CA LEU A 117 7.76 -10.37 6.24
C LEU A 117 9.00 -9.75 5.57
N THR A 118 9.58 -10.40 4.57
CA THR A 118 10.72 -9.86 3.81
C THR A 118 10.36 -8.57 3.09
N LEU A 119 9.17 -8.48 2.47
CA LEU A 119 8.71 -7.22 1.85
C LEU A 119 8.62 -6.08 2.87
N VAL A 120 8.06 -6.32 4.05
CA VAL A 120 7.97 -5.32 5.14
C VAL A 120 9.36 -4.90 5.61
N CYS A 121 10.28 -5.84 5.77
CA CYS A 121 11.66 -5.57 6.19
C CYS A 121 12.41 -4.73 5.17
N GLY A 122 12.35 -5.10 3.90
CA GLY A 122 13.00 -4.37 2.81
C GLY A 122 12.45 -2.95 2.65
N ARG A 123 11.13 -2.80 2.71
CA ARG A 123 10.47 -1.47 2.68
C ARG A 123 10.86 -0.62 3.87
N SER A 124 10.93 -1.20 5.09
CA SER A 124 11.34 -0.46 6.29
C SER A 124 12.76 0.07 6.18
N LYS A 125 13.68 -0.76 5.70
CA LYS A 125 15.06 -0.38 5.43
C LYS A 125 15.13 0.74 4.38
N ALA A 126 14.46 0.57 3.23
CA ALA A 126 14.47 1.56 2.15
C ALA A 126 13.90 2.92 2.59
N VAL A 127 12.79 2.93 3.36
CA VAL A 127 12.23 4.18 3.91
C VAL A 127 13.20 4.77 4.94
N GLY A 128 13.85 3.96 5.79
CA GLY A 128 14.87 4.43 6.73
C GLY A 128 16.02 5.13 6.03
N GLU A 129 16.54 4.54 4.95
CA GLU A 129 17.60 5.12 4.11
C GLU A 129 17.14 6.42 3.42
N LEU A 130 15.92 6.43 2.86
CA LEU A 130 15.35 7.60 2.18
C LEU A 130 15.16 8.80 3.11
N GLU A 131 14.67 8.54 4.33
CA GLU A 131 14.32 9.60 5.30
C GLU A 131 15.45 9.89 6.30
N GLY A 132 16.57 9.17 6.25
CA GLY A 132 17.71 9.34 7.14
C GLY A 132 17.42 8.93 8.59
N VAL A 133 16.60 7.90 8.79
CA VAL A 133 16.26 7.35 10.11
C VAL A 133 16.59 5.85 10.19
N ASP A 134 16.60 5.31 11.40
CA ASP A 134 16.76 3.88 11.58
C ASP A 134 15.54 3.11 11.04
N GLY A 135 15.76 2.29 10.02
CA GLY A 135 14.77 1.41 9.41
C GLY A 135 14.62 0.05 10.11
N ALA A 136 15.33 -0.18 11.22
CA ALA A 136 15.28 -1.44 11.96
C ALA A 136 13.86 -1.73 12.48
N ARG A 137 13.47 -3.00 12.37
CA ARG A 137 12.13 -3.48 12.77
C ARG A 137 12.24 -4.87 13.40
N PRO A 138 11.41 -5.21 14.40
CA PRO A 138 11.35 -6.57 14.93
C PRO A 138 11.13 -7.60 13.83
N PHE A 139 11.76 -8.75 13.96
CA PHE A 139 11.75 -9.86 13.00
C PHE A 139 12.40 -9.58 11.65
N CYS A 140 13.19 -8.51 11.54
CA CYS A 140 13.94 -8.17 10.34
C CYS A 140 15.44 -8.31 10.58
N THR A 141 16.14 -8.70 9.53
CA THR A 141 17.62 -8.71 9.51
C THR A 141 18.14 -7.31 9.12
N PRO A 142 19.42 -6.99 9.39
CA PRO A 142 20.02 -5.72 8.99
C PRO A 142 20.07 -5.51 7.46
N ASP A 143 20.10 -6.59 6.68
CA ASP A 143 20.07 -6.56 5.22
C ASP A 143 18.67 -6.40 4.63
N GLY A 144 17.62 -6.42 5.48
CA GLY A 144 16.26 -6.07 5.08
C GLY A 144 15.40 -7.25 4.63
N VAL A 145 15.72 -8.47 5.09
CA VAL A 145 14.86 -9.65 4.90
C VAL A 145 14.26 -10.12 6.23
N GLY A 146 13.30 -11.03 6.18
CA GLY A 146 12.73 -11.60 7.41
C GLY A 146 13.73 -12.45 8.19
N ALA A 147 13.88 -12.18 9.48
CA ALA A 147 14.77 -12.91 10.38
C ALA A 147 14.15 -14.26 10.79
N VAL A 148 14.33 -15.27 9.97
CA VAL A 148 13.71 -16.59 10.14
C VAL A 148 14.76 -17.70 10.09
N LEU A 149 14.79 -18.53 11.13
CA LEU A 149 15.66 -19.70 11.22
C LEU A 149 14.87 -20.99 10.92
N GLY A 150 15.47 -21.88 10.14
CA GLY A 150 15.10 -23.29 10.03
C GLY A 150 15.93 -24.09 11.01
N VAL A 151 15.30 -24.65 12.05
CA VAL A 151 15.96 -25.37 13.12
C VAL A 151 15.70 -26.87 12.99
N PHE A 152 16.75 -27.63 12.75
CA PHE A 152 16.71 -29.09 12.72
C PHE A 152 17.05 -29.67 14.08
N ARG A 153 16.34 -30.71 14.49
CA ARG A 153 16.54 -31.40 15.76
C ARG A 153 16.68 -32.91 15.57
N GLU A 154 17.26 -33.58 16.56
CA GLU A 154 17.49 -35.03 16.53
C GLU A 154 16.20 -35.82 16.27
N ASP A 155 15.10 -35.46 16.97
CA ASP A 155 13.82 -36.15 16.90
C ASP A 155 12.75 -35.33 16.17
N GLY A 156 13.12 -34.61 15.11
CA GLY A 156 12.21 -33.76 14.33
C GLY A 156 11.84 -32.47 15.05
N THR A 157 10.93 -32.50 16.01
CA THR A 157 10.48 -31.31 16.76
C THR A 157 11.10 -31.18 18.16
N THR A 158 11.70 -32.23 18.68
CA THR A 158 12.27 -32.32 20.03
C THR A 158 13.76 -32.66 19.98
N GLY A 159 14.39 -32.78 21.14
CA GLY A 159 15.81 -33.12 21.22
C GLY A 159 16.77 -31.96 20.97
N ARG A 160 18.04 -32.27 20.87
CA ARG A 160 19.14 -31.32 20.67
C ARG A 160 19.05 -30.71 19.25
N VAL A 161 19.43 -29.44 19.12
CA VAL A 161 19.59 -28.78 17.80
C VAL A 161 20.83 -29.37 17.12
N THR A 162 20.66 -29.80 15.89
CA THR A 162 21.72 -30.43 15.07
C THR A 162 22.19 -29.55 13.91
N ARG A 163 21.30 -28.73 13.35
CA ARG A 163 21.61 -27.81 12.25
C ARG A 163 20.69 -26.60 12.30
N VAL A 164 21.18 -25.43 11.90
CA VAL A 164 20.41 -24.18 11.84
C VAL A 164 20.71 -23.45 10.53
N VAL A 165 19.67 -23.00 9.83
CA VAL A 165 19.79 -22.30 8.55
C VAL A 165 18.99 -20.99 8.62
N SER A 166 19.55 -19.89 8.14
CA SER A 166 18.83 -18.63 7.94
C SER A 166 18.04 -18.71 6.65
N LEU A 167 16.72 -18.98 6.74
CA LEU A 167 15.88 -19.39 5.61
C LEU A 167 15.70 -18.30 4.54
N ASN A 168 15.70 -17.02 4.94
CA ASN A 168 15.49 -15.90 4.01
C ASN A 168 16.80 -15.22 3.59
N GLN A 169 17.96 -15.80 3.94
CA GLN A 169 19.27 -15.30 3.51
C GLN A 169 19.97 -16.35 2.67
N ALA A 170 19.79 -16.24 1.34
CA ALA A 170 20.44 -17.15 0.40
C ALA A 170 21.96 -16.98 0.35
N CYS A 171 22.70 -18.09 0.24
CA CYS A 171 24.16 -18.06 0.07
C CYS A 171 24.55 -17.26 -1.19
N PRO A 172 25.62 -16.43 -1.13
CA PRO A 172 26.64 -16.36 -0.09
C PRO A 172 26.37 -15.33 1.02
N ALA A 173 25.13 -14.91 1.26
CA ALA A 173 24.83 -13.93 2.30
C ALA A 173 25.31 -14.44 3.69
N LYS A 174 25.86 -13.52 4.49
CA LYS A 174 26.23 -13.82 5.87
C LYS A 174 24.96 -13.87 6.71
N PRO A 175 24.71 -14.99 7.45
CA PRO A 175 23.54 -15.07 8.32
C PRO A 175 23.51 -13.95 9.36
N PHE A 176 22.32 -13.42 9.65
CA PHE A 176 22.11 -12.33 10.61
C PHE A 176 22.50 -12.68 12.05
N ARG A 177 22.70 -13.95 12.31
CA ARG A 177 23.17 -14.50 13.60
C ARG A 177 24.20 -15.57 13.33
N SER A 178 25.33 -15.53 14.02
CA SER A 178 26.40 -16.52 13.86
C SER A 178 26.06 -17.88 14.47
N THR A 179 25.38 -17.89 15.63
CA THR A 179 25.05 -19.13 16.36
C THR A 179 23.61 -19.09 16.90
N TYR A 180 22.97 -20.25 17.01
CA TYR A 180 21.70 -20.45 17.68
C TYR A 180 21.75 -21.72 18.54
N LYS A 181 21.54 -21.61 19.85
CA LYS A 181 21.60 -22.71 20.81
C LYS A 181 22.92 -23.54 20.72
N GLY A 182 24.03 -22.85 20.47
CA GLY A 182 25.36 -23.46 20.38
C GLY A 182 25.70 -24.12 19.04
N VAL A 183 24.84 -23.96 18.03
CA VAL A 183 25.06 -24.46 16.66
C VAL A 183 25.25 -23.27 15.72
N ASP A 184 26.22 -23.35 14.81
CA ASP A 184 26.48 -22.34 13.80
C ASP A 184 25.31 -22.22 12.85
N VAL A 185 24.99 -20.97 12.42
CA VAL A 185 23.92 -20.69 11.49
C VAL A 185 24.47 -20.61 10.07
N GLU A 186 23.94 -21.43 9.19
CA GLU A 186 24.26 -21.46 7.77
C GLU A 186 23.33 -20.52 6.99
N CYS A 187 23.78 -20.05 5.81
CA CYS A 187 22.89 -19.43 4.82
C CYS A 187 22.05 -20.49 4.09
N ALA A 188 20.92 -20.06 3.52
CA ALA A 188 20.06 -20.97 2.73
C ALA A 188 20.68 -21.27 1.36
N THR A 189 20.75 -22.55 0.99
CA THR A 189 21.16 -22.97 -0.34
C THR A 189 19.94 -22.99 -1.26
N SER A 190 20.04 -22.37 -2.43
CA SER A 190 18.96 -22.38 -3.43
C SER A 190 18.58 -23.80 -3.83
N GLY A 191 17.29 -24.09 -3.93
CA GLY A 191 16.74 -25.40 -4.28
C GLY A 191 16.84 -26.48 -3.19
N ALA A 192 17.37 -26.17 -2.00
CA ALA A 192 17.41 -27.11 -0.90
C ALA A 192 16.06 -27.22 -0.20
N ASP A 193 15.69 -28.44 0.17
CA ASP A 193 14.47 -28.70 0.94
C ASP A 193 14.70 -28.49 2.45
N TYR A 194 14.01 -27.51 3.00
CA TYR A 194 13.98 -27.20 4.44
C TYR A 194 12.66 -27.57 5.12
N GLY A 195 11.76 -28.30 4.45
CA GLY A 195 10.43 -28.66 4.97
C GLY A 195 10.42 -29.45 6.29
N ARG A 196 11.54 -30.08 6.66
CA ARG A 196 11.70 -30.80 7.94
C ARG A 196 12.19 -29.91 9.08
N ALA A 197 12.60 -28.66 8.80
CA ALA A 197 13.04 -27.73 9.82
C ALA A 197 11.86 -27.09 10.56
N LEU A 198 12.01 -26.83 11.84
CA LEU A 198 11.12 -25.96 12.59
C LEU A 198 11.37 -24.52 12.17
N THR A 199 10.36 -23.85 11.63
CA THR A 199 10.43 -22.42 11.30
C THR A 199 10.35 -21.59 12.57
N VAL A 200 11.40 -20.82 12.85
CA VAL A 200 11.56 -19.99 14.06
C VAL A 200 11.81 -18.54 13.67
N PRO A 201 10.79 -17.66 13.67
CA PRO A 201 11.01 -16.23 13.53
C PRO A 201 11.79 -15.67 14.74
N VAL A 202 12.79 -14.86 14.47
CA VAL A 202 13.65 -14.25 15.49
C VAL A 202 13.34 -12.76 15.59
N ARG A 203 12.91 -12.32 16.78
CA ARG A 203 12.52 -10.91 16.97
C ARG A 203 13.69 -9.95 16.79
N GLY A 204 14.92 -10.34 17.15
CA GLY A 204 16.09 -9.46 17.18
C GLY A 204 15.98 -8.37 18.26
N ASP A 205 16.94 -7.41 18.20
CA ASP A 205 17.11 -6.35 19.20
C ASP A 205 16.48 -5.01 18.76
N ALA A 206 15.77 -4.99 17.62
CA ALA A 206 15.10 -3.81 17.13
C ALA A 206 14.05 -3.28 18.13
N PRO A 207 13.85 -1.93 18.19
CA PRO A 207 12.86 -1.32 19.08
C PRO A 207 11.46 -1.90 18.88
N ALA A 208 10.68 -1.95 19.95
CA ALA A 208 9.28 -2.38 19.85
C ALA A 208 8.43 -1.39 19.07
N ASP A 209 8.81 -0.10 19.09
CA ASP A 209 8.22 0.99 18.31
C ASP A 209 9.19 1.45 17.23
N PRO A 210 9.08 0.93 16.01
CA PRO A 210 9.97 1.28 14.91
C PRO A 210 9.80 2.73 14.48
N LYS A 211 10.89 3.39 14.05
CA LYS A 211 10.83 4.77 13.53
C LYS A 211 10.05 4.89 12.22
N VAL A 212 10.08 3.85 11.39
CA VAL A 212 9.29 3.79 10.15
C VAL A 212 7.88 3.30 10.47
N PRO A 213 6.83 4.10 10.25
CA PRO A 213 5.45 3.73 10.55
C PRO A 213 4.96 2.51 9.77
N ALA A 214 3.92 1.85 10.29
CA ALA A 214 3.40 0.62 9.68
C ALA A 214 2.83 0.83 8.27
N ASP A 215 2.16 1.95 8.02
CA ASP A 215 1.59 2.29 6.71
C ASP A 215 2.64 2.64 5.66
N ALA A 216 3.87 2.96 6.05
CA ALA A 216 4.99 3.10 5.13
C ALA A 216 5.44 1.77 4.51
N VAL A 217 5.13 0.64 5.15
CA VAL A 217 5.63 -0.70 4.75
C VAL A 217 4.53 -1.68 4.36
N THR A 218 3.25 -1.36 4.65
CA THR A 218 2.09 -2.21 4.36
C THR A 218 1.17 -1.58 3.33
N ALA A 219 0.74 -2.37 2.35
CA ALA A 219 -0.27 -1.96 1.39
C ALA A 219 -1.64 -1.81 2.05
N SER A 220 -2.53 -1.01 1.44
CA SER A 220 -3.95 -1.04 1.78
C SER A 220 -4.62 -2.28 1.20
N ALA A 221 -5.77 -2.69 1.76
CA ALA A 221 -6.53 -3.82 1.22
C ALA A 221 -6.97 -3.59 -0.24
N SER A 222 -7.40 -2.38 -0.60
CA SER A 222 -7.78 -2.04 -1.97
C SER A 222 -6.58 -1.85 -2.90
N GLY A 223 -5.40 -1.53 -2.37
CA GLY A 223 -4.25 -1.07 -3.14
C GLY A 223 -4.40 0.36 -3.70
N LEU A 224 -5.52 1.06 -3.41
CA LEU A 224 -5.84 2.36 -3.99
C LEU A 224 -5.91 3.50 -2.97
N ASP A 225 -5.78 3.23 -1.67
CA ASP A 225 -5.92 4.22 -0.61
C ASP A 225 -4.93 5.39 -0.78
N PRO A 226 -5.40 6.63 -0.98
CA PRO A 226 -4.55 7.80 -1.15
C PRO A 226 -3.98 8.34 0.16
N HIS A 227 -4.31 7.74 1.31
CA HIS A 227 -3.95 8.27 2.61
C HIS A 227 -2.75 7.57 3.23
N ILE A 228 -1.94 8.37 3.91
CA ILE A 228 -0.90 7.92 4.85
C ILE A 228 -1.18 8.49 6.24
N SER A 229 -0.57 7.89 7.26
CA SER A 229 -0.67 8.41 8.62
C SER A 229 0.01 9.79 8.75
N PRO A 230 -0.45 10.66 9.66
CA PRO A 230 0.27 11.88 9.99
C PRO A 230 1.71 11.62 10.47
N ALA A 231 1.96 10.46 11.09
CA ALA A 231 3.30 10.06 11.50
C ALA A 231 4.21 9.83 10.28
N TYR A 232 3.72 9.13 9.25
CA TYR A 232 4.49 8.91 8.03
C TYR A 232 4.69 10.21 7.22
N ALA A 233 3.67 11.06 7.13
CA ALA A 233 3.84 12.38 6.49
C ALA A 233 4.89 13.24 7.21
N LYS A 234 4.85 13.31 8.54
CA LYS A 234 5.83 14.07 9.35
C LYS A 234 7.25 13.51 9.24
N LEU A 235 7.40 12.19 9.11
CA LEU A 235 8.71 11.56 8.87
C LEU A 235 9.35 12.06 7.57
N GLN A 236 8.56 12.25 6.52
CA GLN A 236 9.01 12.69 5.20
C GLN A 236 9.27 14.20 5.10
N ALA A 237 8.70 15.00 6.02
CA ALA A 237 8.72 16.46 5.94
C ALA A 237 10.15 17.06 5.82
N PRO A 238 11.18 16.62 6.57
CA PRO A 238 12.53 17.20 6.46
C PRO A 238 13.16 16.98 5.07
N ARG A 239 12.96 15.80 4.48
CA ARG A 239 13.44 15.50 3.12
C ARG A 239 12.73 16.37 2.09
N VAL A 240 11.40 16.40 2.13
CA VAL A 240 10.60 17.17 1.17
C VAL A 240 10.92 18.66 1.27
N ALA A 241 11.04 19.22 2.48
CA ALA A 241 11.42 20.61 2.71
C ALA A 241 12.77 20.94 2.06
N ARG A 242 13.78 20.13 2.31
CA ARG A 242 15.12 20.28 1.71
C ARG A 242 15.07 20.25 0.18
N GLU A 243 14.39 19.28 -0.41
CA GLU A 243 14.29 19.10 -1.87
C GLU A 243 13.49 20.22 -2.55
N ARG A 244 12.60 20.89 -1.80
CA ARG A 244 11.80 22.02 -2.28
C ARG A 244 12.40 23.38 -1.95
N GLY A 245 13.47 23.42 -1.15
CA GLY A 245 14.03 24.68 -0.63
C GLY A 245 13.04 25.42 0.26
N ALA A 246 12.20 24.70 0.99
CA ALA A 246 11.19 25.21 1.90
C ALA A 246 11.64 25.04 3.36
N ASP A 247 11.00 25.79 4.26
CA ASP A 247 11.15 25.58 5.70
C ASP A 247 10.40 24.31 6.11
N THR A 248 10.99 23.51 7.02
CA THR A 248 10.40 22.24 7.47
C THR A 248 9.12 22.48 8.26
N ASP A 249 9.00 23.55 9.02
CA ASP A 249 7.80 23.84 9.81
C ASP A 249 6.66 24.30 8.89
N ALA A 250 6.95 25.04 7.83
CA ALA A 250 5.96 25.39 6.81
C ALA A 250 5.44 24.13 6.07
N VAL A 251 6.32 23.16 5.80
CA VAL A 251 5.89 21.87 5.24
C VAL A 251 5.04 21.05 6.25
N ARG A 252 5.35 21.12 7.55
CA ARG A 252 4.54 20.49 8.60
C ARG A 252 3.15 21.14 8.75
N GLU A 253 3.07 22.46 8.59
CA GLU A 253 1.80 23.17 8.56
C GLU A 253 0.94 22.70 7.39
N LEU A 254 1.52 22.60 6.19
CA LEU A 254 0.85 22.07 5.02
C LEU A 254 0.33 20.62 5.24
N ILE A 255 1.09 19.77 5.92
CA ILE A 255 0.62 18.44 6.34
C ILE A 255 -0.61 18.54 7.25
N SER A 256 -0.57 19.46 8.22
CA SER A 256 -1.67 19.67 9.18
C SER A 256 -2.96 20.09 8.48
N GLU A 257 -2.87 21.03 7.54
CA GLU A 257 -4.01 21.50 6.73
C GLU A 257 -4.64 20.38 5.88
N HIS A 258 -3.82 19.41 5.45
CA HIS A 258 -4.26 18.29 4.62
C HIS A 258 -4.52 17.01 5.42
N THR A 259 -4.52 17.09 6.75
CA THR A 259 -4.85 15.99 7.65
C THR A 259 -6.36 15.98 7.93
N THR A 260 -7.02 14.90 7.54
CA THR A 260 -8.42 14.65 7.91
C THR A 260 -8.43 13.94 9.27
N GLY A 261 -9.15 14.50 10.23
CA GLY A 261 -9.35 13.90 11.55
C GLY A 261 -10.37 12.75 11.55
N ARG A 262 -10.64 12.22 12.74
CA ARG A 262 -11.67 11.19 12.93
C ARG A 262 -13.06 11.76 12.66
N SER A 263 -13.88 11.04 11.90
CA SER A 263 -15.28 11.40 11.70
C SER A 263 -16.03 11.35 13.05
N LEU A 264 -16.82 12.40 13.35
CA LEU A 264 -17.50 12.57 14.62
C LEU A 264 -16.58 12.50 15.86
N GLY A 265 -15.26 12.69 15.68
CA GLY A 265 -14.25 12.64 16.72
C GLY A 265 -13.84 11.23 17.18
N VAL A 266 -14.57 10.19 16.77
CA VAL A 266 -14.36 8.80 17.25
C VAL A 266 -14.20 7.75 16.15
N LEU A 267 -14.68 8.01 14.93
CA LEU A 267 -14.69 7.03 13.83
C LEU A 267 -13.50 7.22 12.88
N GLY A 268 -12.82 6.14 12.57
CA GLY A 268 -11.68 6.11 11.64
C GLY A 268 -10.37 6.56 12.30
N GLU A 269 -9.32 6.61 11.51
CA GLU A 269 -8.00 7.12 11.90
C GLU A 269 -7.69 8.42 11.15
N PRO A 270 -6.91 9.34 11.75
CA PRO A 270 -6.44 10.52 11.03
C PRO A 270 -5.60 10.11 9.81
N GLY A 271 -5.84 10.76 8.67
CA GLY A 271 -5.15 10.46 7.43
C GLY A 271 -4.79 11.70 6.65
N VAL A 272 -3.67 11.65 5.94
CA VAL A 272 -3.18 12.69 5.04
C VAL A 272 -3.31 12.20 3.61
N ASN A 273 -4.10 12.90 2.79
CA ASN A 273 -4.25 12.56 1.38
C ASN A 273 -3.02 13.02 0.60
N VAL A 274 -2.18 12.07 0.19
CA VAL A 274 -0.87 12.33 -0.44
C VAL A 274 -1.01 13.07 -1.77
N VAL A 275 -2.02 12.74 -2.57
CA VAL A 275 -2.25 13.39 -3.87
C VAL A 275 -2.56 14.87 -3.68
N LYS A 276 -3.48 15.19 -2.77
CA LYS A 276 -3.84 16.59 -2.46
C LYS A 276 -2.66 17.34 -1.84
N LEU A 277 -1.93 16.69 -0.92
CA LEU A 277 -0.76 17.27 -0.27
C LEU A 277 0.33 17.61 -1.31
N ASN A 278 0.64 16.72 -2.23
CA ASN A 278 1.64 16.98 -3.27
C ASN A 278 1.20 18.06 -4.26
N ILE A 279 -0.10 18.14 -4.59
CA ILE A 279 -0.62 19.26 -5.39
C ILE A 279 -0.50 20.60 -4.65
N ALA A 280 -0.80 20.64 -3.37
CA ALA A 280 -0.63 21.84 -2.54
C ALA A 280 0.84 22.23 -2.41
N LEU A 281 1.73 21.24 -2.26
CA LEU A 281 3.18 21.43 -2.26
C LEU A 281 3.68 22.04 -3.57
N ASP A 282 3.18 21.57 -4.73
CA ASP A 282 3.55 22.10 -6.05
C ASP A 282 3.08 23.55 -6.25
N ARG A 283 1.95 23.92 -5.62
CA ARG A 283 1.44 25.31 -5.65
C ARG A 283 2.23 26.25 -4.74
N ALA A 284 2.55 25.80 -3.53
CA ALA A 284 3.26 26.60 -2.54
C ALA A 284 4.76 26.70 -2.84
N TYR A 285 5.37 25.61 -3.31
CA TYR A 285 6.81 25.47 -3.55
C TYR A 285 7.06 24.82 -4.91
N PRO A 286 6.80 25.52 -6.02
CA PRO A 286 6.94 24.96 -7.37
C PRO A 286 8.38 24.51 -7.64
N VAL A 287 8.52 23.36 -8.28
CA VAL A 287 9.82 22.86 -8.73
C VAL A 287 10.34 23.81 -9.79
N LYS A 288 11.48 24.45 -9.54
CA LYS A 288 12.16 25.22 -10.57
C LYS A 288 12.51 24.25 -11.71
N SER A 289 11.90 24.40 -12.87
CA SER A 289 12.33 23.70 -14.06
C SER A 289 13.80 24.07 -14.27
N SER A 290 14.73 23.09 -14.23
CA SER A 290 16.06 23.30 -14.77
C SER A 290 15.86 23.64 -16.25
N SER A 291 15.91 24.93 -16.56
CA SER A 291 15.99 25.38 -17.94
C SER A 291 17.21 24.68 -18.52
N SER A 292 16.98 23.68 -19.39
CA SER A 292 18.01 23.16 -20.27
C SER A 292 18.56 24.35 -21.04
N SER A 293 19.75 24.79 -20.66
CA SER A 293 20.59 25.63 -21.50
C SER A 293 21.01 24.81 -22.74
N GLN A 294 20.10 24.69 -23.69
CA GLN A 294 20.46 24.53 -25.09
C GLN A 294 20.57 25.94 -25.67
N GLN A 295 21.69 26.58 -25.39
CA GLN A 295 22.22 27.59 -26.31
C GLN A 295 23.06 26.84 -27.33
N GLY A 296 22.58 26.93 -28.58
CA GLY A 296 23.27 26.40 -29.73
C GLY A 296 24.59 27.11 -29.97
N ALA A 297 25.49 26.39 -30.57
CA ALA A 297 26.51 26.85 -31.48
C ALA A 297 26.44 25.98 -32.73
#